data_0e0e75d46ca080561705edaa5406697c
#
_entry.id   0e0e75d46ca080561705edaa5406697c
#
_cell.length_a   1.000
_cell.length_b   1.000
_cell.length_c   1.000
_cell.angle_alpha   90.00
_cell.angle_beta   90.00
_cell.angle_gamma   90.00
#
_symmetry.space_group_name_H-M   'P 1'
#
loop_
_entity.id
_entity.type
_entity.pdbx_description
1 polymer ?
#
loop_
_entity_poly.entity_id
_entity_poly.type
_entity_poly.pdbx_seq_one_letter_code
_entity_poly.pdbx_strand_id
1 'polypeptide(L)'
;MIRKLLESIKNKLRNVTYDGMTLNYIFNFNQEVINEFIINVVRKEMQPGSKILDAGAGTVRYKKYFSDCIYLTQDFNQYEDPSGEFQYGKLDYVSDIIDIPVEDNSFDAIICTEVFEHIPRPDLAVKEFSRILKQGGRLYITAPLGSGVHFYPYHYYGGCSKSWYTKYLKEYGFEEIVIKPKKGFFALYAQQTQRALILLGKSEKWKHKIFRPVFKVLYYSLPVFLFGLDKYKLDKHDPLTESTIGYLVKAKKS
;
A
#
# COMPACT_ATOMS: atom_id res chain seq x y z
N MET A 1 25.05 23.62 -6.06
CA MET A 1 24.12 24.76 -6.06
C MET A 1 22.74 24.37 -6.62
N ILE A 2 22.64 23.86 -7.84
CA ILE A 2 21.34 23.48 -8.48
C ILE A 2 20.56 22.41 -7.67
N ARG A 3 21.23 21.39 -7.10
CA ARG A 3 20.59 20.34 -6.29
C ARG A 3 19.91 20.90 -5.03
N LYS A 4 20.59 21.82 -4.31
CA LYS A 4 20.02 22.50 -3.13
C LYS A 4 18.85 23.41 -3.50
N LEU A 5 18.92 24.10 -4.66
CA LEU A 5 17.82 24.91 -5.15
C LEU A 5 16.61 24.05 -5.52
N LEU A 6 16.82 22.90 -6.17
CA LEU A 6 15.75 21.95 -6.49
C LEU A 6 15.10 21.34 -5.26
N GLU A 7 15.88 21.03 -4.23
CA GLU A 7 15.35 20.58 -2.93
C GLU A 7 14.56 21.68 -2.22
N SER A 8 15.04 22.92 -2.26
CA SER A 8 14.30 24.07 -1.73
C SER A 8 12.98 24.30 -2.46
N ILE A 9 12.97 24.22 -3.79
CA ILE A 9 11.75 24.31 -4.61
C ILE A 9 10.80 23.14 -4.29
N LYS A 10 11.33 21.91 -4.20
CA LYS A 10 10.55 20.72 -3.83
C LYS A 10 9.91 20.87 -2.45
N ASN A 11 10.64 21.43 -1.48
CA ASN A 11 10.12 21.66 -0.12
C ASN A 11 9.07 22.78 -0.09
N LYS A 12 9.24 23.85 -0.88
CA LYS A 12 8.22 24.90 -1.04
C LYS A 12 6.97 24.39 -1.73
N LEU A 13 7.11 23.55 -2.75
CA LEU A 13 5.98 22.97 -3.48
C LEU A 13 5.22 21.91 -2.66
N ARG A 14 5.85 21.27 -1.67
CA ARG A 14 5.18 20.27 -0.82
C ARG A 14 3.92 20.80 -0.12
N ASN A 15 3.93 22.06 0.26
CA ASN A 15 2.83 22.70 0.98
C ASN A 15 1.86 23.45 0.04
N VAL A 16 2.13 23.47 -1.27
CA VAL A 16 1.19 24.05 -2.24
C VAL A 16 -0.02 23.14 -2.33
N THR A 17 -1.20 23.71 -2.17
CA THR A 17 -2.46 22.98 -2.29
C THR A 17 -3.03 23.16 -3.70
N TYR A 18 -3.50 22.06 -4.26
CA TYR A 18 -4.33 22.04 -5.45
C TYR A 18 -5.65 21.38 -5.08
N ASP A 19 -6.74 22.10 -5.20
CA ASP A 19 -8.09 21.61 -4.89
C ASP A 19 -8.21 21.00 -3.47
N GLY A 20 -7.58 21.66 -2.48
CA GLY A 20 -7.59 21.26 -1.07
C GLY A 20 -6.64 20.12 -0.69
N MET A 21 -5.87 19.60 -1.65
CA MET A 21 -4.84 18.58 -1.42
C MET A 21 -3.45 19.14 -1.63
N THR A 22 -2.49 18.77 -0.76
CA THR A 22 -1.10 19.18 -0.97
C THR A 22 -0.48 18.43 -2.15
N LEU A 23 0.47 19.05 -2.85
CA LEU A 23 1.25 18.35 -3.87
C LEU A 23 1.97 17.12 -3.29
N ASN A 24 2.40 17.20 -2.02
CA ASN A 24 2.99 16.04 -1.35
C ASN A 24 2.02 14.86 -1.28
N TYR A 25 0.75 15.10 -0.96
CA TYR A 25 -0.30 14.08 -1.00
C TYR A 25 -0.43 13.49 -2.41
N ILE A 26 -0.55 14.34 -3.44
CA ILE A 26 -0.73 13.89 -4.83
C ILE A 26 0.44 13.03 -5.32
N PHE A 27 1.67 13.36 -4.93
CA PHE A 27 2.86 12.59 -5.34
C PHE A 27 3.10 11.32 -4.53
N ASN A 28 2.52 11.23 -3.34
CA ASN A 28 2.64 10.07 -2.43
C ASN A 28 1.30 9.42 -2.12
N PHE A 29 0.26 9.69 -2.90
CA PHE A 29 -1.12 9.38 -2.54
C PHE A 29 -1.37 7.88 -2.25
N ASN A 30 -0.64 6.95 -2.86
CA ASN A 30 -0.79 5.55 -2.53
C ASN A 30 -0.47 5.31 -1.04
N GLN A 31 0.65 5.84 -0.56
CA GLN A 31 1.02 5.70 0.85
C GLN A 31 0.07 6.48 1.77
N GLU A 32 -0.39 7.66 1.36
CA GLU A 32 -1.30 8.48 2.17
C GLU A 32 -2.67 7.82 2.31
N VAL A 33 -3.19 7.19 1.25
CA VAL A 33 -4.46 6.42 1.32
C VAL A 33 -4.33 5.24 2.28
N ILE A 34 -3.18 4.56 2.30
CA ILE A 34 -2.93 3.48 3.26
C ILE A 34 -2.82 4.03 4.68
N ASN A 35 -2.11 5.14 4.89
CA ASN A 35 -2.01 5.80 6.19
C ASN A 35 -3.40 6.22 6.70
N GLU A 36 -4.23 6.81 5.85
CA GLU A 36 -5.61 7.17 6.18
C GLU A 36 -6.44 5.94 6.57
N PHE A 37 -6.29 4.83 5.85
CA PHE A 37 -6.97 3.57 6.18
C PHE A 37 -6.54 3.05 7.56
N ILE A 38 -5.23 3.02 7.84
CA ILE A 38 -4.70 2.57 9.13
C ILE A 38 -5.19 3.47 10.28
N ILE A 39 -5.14 4.80 10.11
CA ILE A 39 -5.48 5.75 11.18
C ILE A 39 -7.00 5.86 11.36
N ASN A 40 -7.76 5.95 10.27
CA ASN A 40 -9.18 6.29 10.32
C ASN A 40 -10.12 5.08 10.37
N VAL A 41 -9.64 3.90 9.98
CA VAL A 41 -10.43 2.66 10.02
C VAL A 41 -9.85 1.72 11.06
N VAL A 42 -8.63 1.22 10.84
CA VAL A 42 -8.03 0.17 11.68
C VAL A 42 -7.88 0.65 13.13
N ARG A 43 -7.20 1.78 13.33
CA ARG A 43 -6.95 2.30 14.69
C ARG A 43 -8.23 2.59 15.48
N LYS A 44 -9.26 3.10 14.83
CA LYS A 44 -10.55 3.42 15.50
C LYS A 44 -11.35 2.18 15.91
N GLU A 45 -11.07 1.05 15.31
CA GLU A 45 -11.74 -0.22 15.66
C GLU A 45 -10.97 -1.01 16.73
N MET A 46 -9.74 -0.60 17.07
CA MET A 46 -8.94 -1.25 18.11
C MET A 46 -9.26 -0.68 19.49
N GLN A 47 -9.42 -1.58 20.45
CA GLN A 47 -9.55 -1.21 21.87
C GLN A 47 -8.16 -1.20 22.53
N PRO A 48 -7.96 -0.40 23.59
CA PRO A 48 -6.76 -0.50 24.40
C PRO A 48 -6.51 -1.95 24.86
N GLY A 49 -5.27 -2.42 24.76
CA GLY A 49 -4.89 -3.79 25.09
C GLY A 49 -5.14 -4.82 23.97
N SER A 50 -5.78 -4.45 22.84
CA SER A 50 -5.93 -5.36 21.70
C SER A 50 -4.58 -5.91 21.25
N LYS A 51 -4.51 -7.22 20.99
CA LYS A 51 -3.31 -7.88 20.46
C LYS A 51 -3.37 -7.90 18.93
N ILE A 52 -2.47 -7.16 18.32
CA ILE A 52 -2.42 -6.91 16.87
C ILE A 52 -1.16 -7.54 16.29
N LEU A 53 -1.28 -8.21 15.15
CA LEU A 53 -0.14 -8.64 14.33
C LEU A 53 -0.04 -7.75 13.09
N ASP A 54 1.13 -7.18 12.86
CA ASP A 54 1.54 -6.57 11.60
C ASP A 54 2.30 -7.64 10.80
N ALA A 55 1.62 -8.25 9.84
CA ALA A 55 2.14 -9.35 9.01
C ALA A 55 2.75 -8.79 7.72
N GLY A 56 4.04 -9.06 7.52
CA GLY A 56 4.85 -8.37 6.52
C GLY A 56 5.18 -6.94 6.95
N ALA A 57 5.63 -6.79 8.21
CA ALA A 57 5.79 -5.49 8.88
C ALA A 57 6.87 -4.59 8.27
N GLY A 58 7.84 -5.15 7.54
CA GLY A 58 8.92 -4.43 6.91
C GLY A 58 9.63 -3.47 7.85
N THR A 59 9.47 -2.17 7.63
CA THR A 59 10.08 -1.11 8.45
C THR A 59 9.34 -0.82 9.76
N VAL A 60 8.31 -1.59 10.11
CA VAL A 60 7.47 -1.43 11.33
C VAL A 60 6.84 -0.02 11.42
N ARG A 61 6.38 0.46 10.30
CA ARG A 61 5.93 1.86 10.09
C ARG A 61 4.74 2.26 10.95
N TYR A 62 3.82 1.33 11.24
CA TYR A 62 2.54 1.65 11.85
C TYR A 62 2.50 1.50 13.38
N LYS A 63 3.51 0.90 14.00
CA LYS A 63 3.60 0.67 15.46
C LYS A 63 3.29 1.91 16.31
N LYS A 64 3.74 3.07 15.85
CA LYS A 64 3.54 4.37 16.53
C LYS A 64 2.06 4.77 16.71
N TYR A 65 1.14 4.20 15.93
CA TYR A 65 -0.30 4.51 16.03
C TYR A 65 -1.05 3.59 17.00
N PHE A 66 -0.39 2.57 17.55
CA PHE A 66 -0.97 1.53 18.39
C PHE A 66 -0.26 1.40 19.75
N SER A 67 0.13 2.53 20.33
CA SER A 67 0.91 2.57 21.59
C SER A 67 0.17 2.01 22.81
N ASP A 68 -1.17 1.95 22.78
CA ASP A 68 -2.03 1.36 23.79
C ASP A 68 -2.46 -0.08 23.48
N CYS A 69 -1.91 -0.69 22.44
CA CYS A 69 -2.15 -2.07 22.01
C CYS A 69 -0.88 -2.93 22.19
N ILE A 70 -1.06 -4.24 22.23
CA ILE A 70 0.03 -5.20 22.13
C ILE A 70 0.31 -5.41 20.64
N TYR A 71 1.22 -4.61 20.09
CA TYR A 71 1.55 -4.61 18.66
C TYR A 71 2.78 -5.45 18.40
N LEU A 72 2.57 -6.60 17.75
CA LEU A 72 3.60 -7.56 17.38
C LEU A 72 3.81 -7.55 15.87
N THR A 73 5.01 -7.88 15.44
CA THR A 73 5.48 -7.76 14.07
C THR A 73 6.02 -9.08 13.55
N GLN A 74 5.67 -9.41 12.32
CA GLN A 74 6.16 -10.58 11.61
C GLN A 74 6.64 -10.17 10.22
N ASP A 75 7.76 -10.73 9.77
CA ASP A 75 8.23 -10.66 8.39
C ASP A 75 9.17 -11.83 8.10
N PHE A 76 9.41 -12.11 6.81
CA PHE A 76 10.35 -13.18 6.42
C PHE A 76 11.81 -12.77 6.52
N ASN A 77 12.10 -11.46 6.54
CA ASN A 77 13.44 -10.87 6.77
C ASN A 77 14.54 -11.34 5.81
N GLN A 78 14.20 -11.59 4.54
CA GLN A 78 15.16 -12.13 3.56
C GLN A 78 15.46 -11.16 2.40
N TYR A 79 14.71 -10.06 2.28
CA TYR A 79 14.98 -9.11 1.22
C TYR A 79 16.16 -8.20 1.60
N GLU A 80 17.17 -8.20 0.75
CA GLU A 80 18.31 -7.28 0.84
C GLU A 80 18.13 -6.19 -0.23
N ASP A 81 17.95 -4.95 0.19
CA ASP A 81 17.82 -3.83 -0.74
C ASP A 81 19.17 -3.43 -1.32
N PRO A 82 19.38 -3.58 -2.64
CA PRO A 82 20.66 -3.18 -3.26
C PRO A 82 20.98 -1.69 -3.13
N SER A 83 19.98 -0.84 -2.88
CA SER A 83 20.18 0.60 -2.66
C SER A 83 20.55 0.93 -1.20
N GLY A 84 20.28 0.02 -0.26
CA GLY A 84 20.44 0.24 1.19
C GLY A 84 19.42 1.21 1.79
N GLU A 85 18.38 1.61 1.02
CA GLU A 85 17.34 2.53 1.49
C GLU A 85 16.29 1.83 2.35
N PHE A 86 16.04 0.53 2.10
CA PHE A 86 15.13 -0.29 2.88
C PHE A 86 15.89 -1.06 3.96
N GLN A 87 15.38 -0.99 5.19
CA GLN A 87 15.89 -1.78 6.31
C GLN A 87 14.70 -2.26 7.15
N TYR A 88 14.74 -3.53 7.55
CA TYR A 88 13.75 -4.08 8.45
C TYR A 88 13.78 -3.38 9.81
N GLY A 89 12.60 -3.16 10.37
CA GLY A 89 12.46 -2.77 11.77
C GLY A 89 12.72 -3.94 12.72
N LYS A 90 12.53 -3.72 14.01
CA LYS A 90 12.60 -4.82 14.99
C LYS A 90 11.39 -5.74 14.82
N LEU A 91 11.64 -7.00 14.49
CA LEU A 91 10.63 -8.03 14.31
C LEU A 91 10.48 -8.86 15.59
N ASP A 92 9.24 -9.24 15.92
CA ASP A 92 8.93 -10.15 17.02
C ASP A 92 8.93 -11.60 16.53
N TYR A 93 8.50 -11.83 15.27
CA TYR A 93 8.54 -13.13 14.60
C TYR A 93 9.24 -13.00 13.24
N VAL A 94 10.21 -13.89 12.99
CA VAL A 94 10.84 -14.06 11.66
C VAL A 94 10.40 -15.42 11.13
N SER A 95 9.50 -15.43 10.14
CA SER A 95 8.89 -16.65 9.60
C SER A 95 8.31 -16.42 8.21
N ASP A 96 7.93 -17.49 7.52
CA ASP A 96 7.02 -17.38 6.38
C ASP A 96 5.63 -16.92 6.88
N ILE A 97 4.96 -16.10 6.09
CA ILE A 97 3.64 -15.57 6.41
C ILE A 97 2.52 -16.63 6.35
N ILE A 98 2.79 -17.78 5.72
CA ILE A 98 1.86 -18.91 5.64
C ILE A 98 2.03 -19.92 6.79
N ASP A 99 3.02 -19.71 7.66
CA ASP A 99 3.32 -20.57 8.83
C ASP A 99 3.97 -19.72 9.94
N ILE A 100 3.14 -18.97 10.66
CA ILE A 100 3.57 -18.06 11.71
C ILE A 100 3.63 -18.84 13.04
N PRO A 101 4.76 -18.82 13.78
CA PRO A 101 4.97 -19.67 14.97
C PRO A 101 4.19 -19.14 16.19
N VAL A 102 2.88 -19.15 16.09
CA VAL A 102 1.95 -18.74 17.16
C VAL A 102 0.78 -19.72 17.25
N GLU A 103 0.15 -19.78 18.41
CA GLU A 103 -1.03 -20.61 18.64
C GLU A 103 -2.25 -20.10 17.86
N ASP A 104 -3.22 -20.98 17.63
CA ASP A 104 -4.52 -20.62 17.06
C ASP A 104 -5.22 -19.56 17.93
N ASN A 105 -6.02 -18.70 17.30
CA ASN A 105 -6.82 -17.69 17.99
C ASN A 105 -5.99 -16.75 18.91
N SER A 106 -4.79 -16.37 18.47
CA SER A 106 -3.85 -15.57 19.25
C SER A 106 -4.09 -14.05 19.15
N PHE A 107 -4.70 -13.56 18.07
CA PHE A 107 -4.78 -12.13 17.76
C PHE A 107 -6.21 -11.62 17.66
N ASP A 108 -6.43 -10.38 18.12
CA ASP A 108 -7.69 -9.65 17.95
C ASP A 108 -7.78 -9.01 16.56
N ALA A 109 -6.64 -8.66 15.98
CA ALA A 109 -6.56 -8.12 14.64
C ALA A 109 -5.24 -8.46 13.93
N ILE A 110 -5.31 -8.52 12.60
CA ILE A 110 -4.13 -8.62 11.71
C ILE A 110 -4.17 -7.46 10.73
N ILE A 111 -3.02 -6.81 10.55
CA ILE A 111 -2.76 -5.81 9.53
C ILE A 111 -1.74 -6.41 8.56
N CYS A 112 -2.01 -6.33 7.24
CA CYS A 112 -1.10 -6.79 6.20
C CYS A 112 -1.12 -5.79 5.05
N THR A 113 -0.06 -4.98 4.90
CA THR A 113 -0.06 -3.84 3.97
C THR A 113 1.01 -3.97 2.90
N GLU A 114 0.60 -4.03 1.61
CA GLU A 114 1.50 -4.10 0.45
C GLU A 114 2.47 -5.29 0.55
N VAL A 115 1.90 -6.48 0.76
CA VAL A 115 2.65 -7.74 0.96
C VAL A 115 2.20 -8.83 0.00
N PHE A 116 0.93 -8.88 -0.37
CA PHE A 116 0.33 -10.00 -1.13
C PHE A 116 0.97 -10.20 -2.50
N GLU A 117 1.48 -9.15 -3.13
CA GLU A 117 2.25 -9.22 -4.38
C GLU A 117 3.59 -9.93 -4.22
N HIS A 118 4.09 -10.02 -2.99
CA HIS A 118 5.37 -10.62 -2.63
C HIS A 118 5.25 -12.05 -2.07
N ILE A 119 4.03 -12.61 -2.04
CA ILE A 119 3.76 -13.95 -1.51
C ILE A 119 3.46 -14.90 -2.67
N PRO A 120 4.16 -16.04 -2.81
CA PRO A 120 3.87 -17.01 -3.87
C PRO A 120 2.46 -17.61 -3.78
N ARG A 121 1.94 -17.77 -2.57
CA ARG A 121 0.62 -18.36 -2.28
C ARG A 121 -0.16 -17.48 -1.30
N PRO A 122 -0.67 -16.31 -1.75
CA PRO A 122 -1.40 -15.40 -0.89
C PRO A 122 -2.72 -15.98 -0.35
N ASP A 123 -3.29 -16.99 -1.01
CA ASP A 123 -4.42 -17.77 -0.51
C ASP A 123 -4.07 -18.52 0.80
N LEU A 124 -2.87 -19.09 0.90
CA LEU A 124 -2.41 -19.74 2.12
C LEU A 124 -2.15 -18.74 3.26
N ALA A 125 -1.70 -17.53 2.94
CA ALA A 125 -1.60 -16.48 3.95
C ALA A 125 -2.97 -16.12 4.54
N VAL A 126 -4.03 -16.06 3.73
CA VAL A 126 -5.41 -15.86 4.22
C VAL A 126 -5.85 -17.01 5.12
N LYS A 127 -5.50 -18.26 4.77
CA LYS A 127 -5.76 -19.45 5.60
C LYS A 127 -5.06 -19.32 6.96
N GLU A 128 -3.79 -18.96 6.96
CA GLU A 128 -3.01 -18.77 8.17
C GLU A 128 -3.56 -17.63 9.04
N PHE A 129 -3.95 -16.53 8.44
CA PHE A 129 -4.60 -15.42 9.16
C PHE A 129 -5.90 -15.86 9.81
N SER A 130 -6.68 -16.72 9.13
CA SER A 130 -7.88 -17.31 9.75
C SER A 130 -7.51 -18.19 10.96
N ARG A 131 -6.45 -18.98 10.90
CA ARG A 131 -6.03 -19.82 12.01
C ARG A 131 -5.68 -19.01 13.26
N ILE A 132 -4.84 -17.97 13.08
CA ILE A 132 -4.27 -17.21 14.21
C ILE A 132 -5.17 -16.09 14.73
N LEU A 133 -6.19 -15.64 13.97
CA LEU A 133 -7.19 -14.71 14.47
C LEU A 133 -8.15 -15.39 15.45
N LYS A 134 -8.56 -14.67 16.48
CA LYS A 134 -9.66 -15.06 17.36
C LYS A 134 -10.98 -15.04 16.61
N GLN A 135 -11.98 -15.75 17.11
CA GLN A 135 -13.37 -15.63 16.65
C GLN A 135 -13.83 -14.17 16.80
N GLY A 136 -14.44 -13.61 15.76
CA GLY A 136 -14.78 -12.20 15.68
C GLY A 136 -13.60 -11.26 15.45
N GLY A 137 -12.37 -11.77 15.38
CA GLY A 137 -11.16 -11.01 15.08
C GLY A 137 -11.18 -10.40 13.68
N ARG A 138 -10.44 -9.31 13.48
CA ARG A 138 -10.50 -8.52 12.25
C ARG A 138 -9.24 -8.62 11.42
N LEU A 139 -9.42 -8.73 10.11
CA LEU A 139 -8.35 -8.75 9.12
C LEU A 139 -8.41 -7.48 8.26
N TYR A 140 -7.26 -6.83 8.13
CA TYR A 140 -7.09 -5.64 7.30
C TYR A 140 -5.95 -5.86 6.32
N ILE A 141 -6.25 -5.81 5.02
CA ILE A 141 -5.27 -6.01 3.95
C ILE A 141 -5.26 -4.78 3.06
N THR A 142 -4.08 -4.34 2.66
CA THR A 142 -3.92 -3.50 1.47
C THR A 142 -2.95 -4.15 0.50
N ALA A 143 -3.26 -4.10 -0.76
CA ALA A 143 -2.36 -4.56 -1.81
C ALA A 143 -2.61 -3.80 -3.11
N PRO A 144 -1.62 -3.73 -4.01
CA PRO A 144 -1.80 -3.10 -5.32
C PRO A 144 -2.71 -3.94 -6.24
N LEU A 145 -3.13 -3.29 -7.34
CA LEU A 145 -3.66 -3.95 -8.53
C LEU A 145 -2.89 -3.41 -9.74
N GLY A 146 -1.95 -4.19 -10.28
CA GLY A 146 -1.11 -3.76 -11.39
C GLY A 146 0.17 -3.04 -10.97
N SER A 147 0.84 -3.49 -9.90
CA SER A 147 2.17 -3.00 -9.55
C SER A 147 3.23 -3.45 -10.57
N GLY A 148 4.19 -2.57 -10.85
CA GLY A 148 5.41 -2.95 -11.58
C GLY A 148 6.34 -3.78 -10.70
N VAL A 149 7.25 -4.55 -11.31
CA VAL A 149 8.22 -5.38 -10.57
C VAL A 149 9.08 -4.54 -9.65
N HIS A 150 9.12 -4.93 -8.38
CA HIS A 150 9.97 -4.36 -7.32
C HIS A 150 10.26 -5.46 -6.28
N PHE A 151 11.20 -5.24 -5.36
CA PHE A 151 11.62 -6.25 -4.38
C PHE A 151 12.05 -7.59 -5.01
N TYR A 152 12.66 -7.54 -6.22
CA TYR A 152 13.16 -8.74 -6.87
C TYR A 152 14.16 -9.50 -5.97
N PRO A 153 14.06 -10.85 -5.88
CA PRO A 153 13.24 -11.79 -6.66
C PRO A 153 11.81 -12.03 -6.10
N TYR A 154 11.41 -11.37 -5.03
CA TYR A 154 10.18 -11.61 -4.28
C TYR A 154 8.99 -10.79 -4.80
N HIS A 155 8.74 -10.78 -6.12
CA HIS A 155 7.56 -10.16 -6.72
C HIS A 155 6.88 -11.15 -7.66
N TYR A 156 5.75 -11.69 -7.23
CA TYR A 156 5.07 -12.79 -7.93
C TYR A 156 3.84 -12.34 -8.70
N TYR A 157 3.16 -11.28 -8.25
CA TYR A 157 1.91 -10.80 -8.83
C TYR A 157 1.86 -9.29 -8.95
N GLY A 158 1.13 -8.77 -9.96
CA GLY A 158 0.80 -7.34 -10.00
C GLY A 158 -0.24 -6.94 -8.95
N GLY A 159 -0.87 -7.90 -8.29
CA GLY A 159 -1.89 -7.71 -7.26
C GLY A 159 -3.06 -8.68 -7.40
N CYS A 160 -3.98 -8.64 -6.45
CA CYS A 160 -5.16 -9.50 -6.39
C CYS A 160 -6.44 -8.72 -6.71
N SER A 161 -7.34 -9.32 -7.51
CA SER A 161 -8.62 -8.72 -7.88
C SER A 161 -9.65 -8.78 -6.72
N LYS A 162 -10.70 -7.97 -6.81
CA LYS A 162 -11.84 -8.01 -5.88
C LYS A 162 -12.46 -9.42 -5.79
N SER A 163 -12.58 -10.10 -6.92
CA SER A 163 -13.13 -11.47 -6.97
C SER A 163 -12.23 -12.47 -6.26
N TRP A 164 -10.90 -12.30 -6.37
CA TRP A 164 -9.93 -13.11 -5.65
C TRP A 164 -10.12 -12.99 -4.13
N TYR A 165 -10.17 -11.75 -3.61
CA TYR A 165 -10.40 -11.51 -2.17
C TYR A 165 -11.73 -12.10 -1.72
N THR A 166 -12.80 -11.86 -2.48
CA THR A 166 -14.15 -12.36 -2.13
C THR A 166 -14.16 -13.89 -2.03
N LYS A 167 -13.50 -14.58 -2.97
CA LYS A 167 -13.41 -16.04 -2.98
C LYS A 167 -12.67 -16.56 -1.75
N TYR A 168 -11.41 -16.18 -1.60
CA TYR A 168 -10.55 -16.80 -0.58
C TYR A 168 -10.88 -16.37 0.84
N LEU A 169 -11.34 -15.14 1.05
CA LEU A 169 -11.82 -14.74 2.37
C LEU A 169 -13.03 -15.57 2.80
N LYS A 170 -14.01 -15.78 1.92
CA LYS A 170 -15.17 -16.65 2.23
C LYS A 170 -14.75 -18.10 2.46
N GLU A 171 -13.87 -18.64 1.61
CA GLU A 171 -13.38 -20.01 1.70
C GLU A 171 -12.72 -20.30 3.05
N TYR A 172 -12.00 -19.32 3.62
CA TYR A 172 -11.32 -19.46 4.90
C TYR A 172 -12.08 -18.87 6.09
N GLY A 173 -13.41 -18.73 5.99
CA GLY A 173 -14.27 -18.43 7.13
C GLY A 173 -14.28 -16.95 7.54
N PHE A 174 -14.12 -16.03 6.59
CA PHE A 174 -14.33 -14.61 6.83
C PHE A 174 -15.70 -14.14 6.38
N GLU A 175 -16.30 -13.26 7.16
CA GLU A 175 -17.57 -12.58 6.91
C GLU A 175 -17.38 -11.04 6.97
N GLU A 176 -18.45 -10.27 6.85
CA GLU A 176 -18.43 -8.81 6.83
C GLU A 176 -17.35 -8.24 5.87
N ILE A 177 -17.16 -8.89 4.72
CA ILE A 177 -16.10 -8.57 3.78
C ILE A 177 -16.39 -7.25 3.08
N VAL A 178 -15.53 -6.24 3.30
CA VAL A 178 -15.59 -4.93 2.64
C VAL A 178 -14.32 -4.74 1.82
N ILE A 179 -14.48 -4.55 0.51
CA ILE A 179 -13.38 -4.33 -0.44
C ILE A 179 -13.62 -3.00 -1.13
N LYS A 180 -12.75 -2.02 -0.85
CA LYS A 180 -12.83 -0.68 -1.41
C LYS A 180 -11.61 -0.40 -2.29
N PRO A 181 -11.77 0.25 -3.46
CA PRO A 181 -10.65 0.70 -4.24
C PRO A 181 -9.86 1.77 -3.48
N LYS A 182 -8.53 1.78 -3.59
CA LYS A 182 -7.67 2.80 -2.98
C LYS A 182 -7.93 4.17 -3.61
N LYS A 183 -8.14 4.22 -4.90
CA LYS A 183 -8.51 5.38 -5.74
C LYS A 183 -9.06 4.85 -7.05
N GLY A 184 -9.53 5.73 -7.93
CA GLY A 184 -10.11 5.39 -9.21
C GLY A 184 -9.12 5.36 -10.37
N PHE A 185 -9.69 5.33 -11.57
CA PHE A 185 -8.99 5.22 -12.84
C PHE A 185 -7.96 6.35 -13.07
N PHE A 186 -8.34 7.60 -12.86
CA PHE A 186 -7.45 8.72 -13.10
C PHE A 186 -6.26 8.75 -12.14
N ALA A 187 -6.43 8.33 -10.90
CA ALA A 187 -5.33 8.19 -9.95
C ALA A 187 -4.35 7.09 -10.38
N LEU A 188 -4.84 5.98 -10.94
CA LEU A 188 -3.99 4.95 -11.54
C LEU A 188 -3.12 5.54 -12.66
N TYR A 189 -3.73 6.30 -13.59
CA TYR A 189 -2.99 6.94 -14.69
C TYR A 189 -2.04 8.02 -14.19
N ALA A 190 -2.40 8.78 -13.16
CA ALA A 190 -1.50 9.71 -12.51
C ALA A 190 -0.23 9.01 -12.01
N GLN A 191 -0.37 7.87 -11.34
CA GLN A 191 0.76 7.08 -10.85
C GLN A 191 1.62 6.53 -12.00
N GLN A 192 1.00 5.98 -13.05
CA GLN A 192 1.74 5.44 -14.19
C GLN A 192 2.48 6.56 -14.96
N THR A 193 1.86 7.73 -15.10
CA THR A 193 2.50 8.90 -15.71
C THR A 193 3.72 9.35 -14.90
N GLN A 194 3.63 9.40 -13.58
CA GLN A 194 4.77 9.70 -12.72
C GLN A 194 5.93 8.72 -12.96
N ARG A 195 5.63 7.41 -12.98
CA ARG A 195 6.64 6.36 -13.23
C ARG A 195 7.30 6.52 -14.60
N ALA A 196 6.50 6.72 -15.66
CA ALA A 196 7.00 6.92 -17.01
C ALA A 196 7.92 8.14 -17.11
N LEU A 197 7.52 9.27 -16.52
CA LEU A 197 8.30 10.51 -16.56
C LEU A 197 9.59 10.41 -15.72
N ILE A 198 9.61 9.65 -14.61
CA ILE A 198 10.83 9.35 -13.86
C ILE A 198 11.80 8.55 -14.74
N LEU A 199 11.32 7.50 -15.42
CA LEU A 199 12.15 6.68 -16.31
C LEU A 199 12.74 7.49 -17.46
N LEU A 200 11.93 8.34 -18.11
CA LEU A 200 12.38 9.24 -19.17
C LEU A 200 13.44 10.25 -18.66
N GLY A 201 13.23 10.78 -17.47
CA GLY A 201 14.17 11.71 -16.83
C GLY A 201 15.53 11.09 -16.45
N LYS A 202 15.54 9.76 -16.18
CA LYS A 202 16.77 8.99 -15.89
C LYS A 202 17.49 8.49 -17.14
N SER A 203 16.86 8.56 -18.32
CA SER A 203 17.44 8.04 -19.56
C SER A 203 18.72 8.79 -19.95
N GLU A 204 19.76 8.04 -20.30
CA GLU A 204 21.06 8.57 -20.77
C GLU A 204 21.08 8.87 -22.28
N LYS A 205 20.04 8.50 -23.04
CA LYS A 205 19.95 8.81 -24.48
C LYS A 205 19.90 10.33 -24.69
N TRP A 206 20.74 10.85 -25.61
CA TRP A 206 20.90 12.28 -25.84
C TRP A 206 19.59 13.01 -26.16
N LYS A 207 18.71 12.40 -26.98
CA LYS A 207 17.36 12.92 -27.29
C LYS A 207 16.53 13.17 -26.01
N HIS A 208 16.57 12.24 -25.05
CA HIS A 208 15.86 12.37 -23.79
C HIS A 208 16.48 13.46 -22.90
N LYS A 209 17.82 13.65 -22.97
CA LYS A 209 18.50 14.72 -22.23
C LYS A 209 18.01 16.12 -22.66
N ILE A 210 17.80 16.34 -23.95
CA ILE A 210 17.27 17.61 -24.50
C ILE A 210 15.86 17.89 -23.96
N PHE A 211 15.00 16.86 -23.85
CA PHE A 211 13.63 16.99 -23.39
C PHE A 211 13.44 16.94 -21.86
N ARG A 212 14.51 16.76 -21.08
CA ARG A 212 14.43 16.73 -19.60
C ARG A 212 13.66 17.90 -18.96
N PRO A 213 13.79 19.16 -19.41
CA PRO A 213 12.99 20.25 -18.87
C PRO A 213 11.48 20.05 -19.09
N VAL A 214 11.10 19.58 -20.28
CA VAL A 214 9.70 19.26 -20.62
C VAL A 214 9.19 18.12 -19.74
N PHE A 215 9.96 17.05 -19.57
CA PHE A 215 9.58 15.93 -18.69
C PHE A 215 9.39 16.38 -17.24
N LYS A 216 10.19 17.34 -16.75
CA LYS A 216 10.01 17.90 -15.41
C LYS A 216 8.71 18.69 -15.30
N VAL A 217 8.38 19.51 -16.28
CA VAL A 217 7.10 20.25 -16.28
C VAL A 217 5.93 19.27 -16.28
N LEU A 218 5.95 18.29 -17.17
CA LEU A 218 4.91 17.24 -17.25
C LEU A 218 4.82 16.43 -15.97
N TYR A 219 5.96 16.11 -15.31
CA TYR A 219 5.98 15.39 -14.04
C TYR A 219 5.21 16.10 -12.93
N TYR A 220 5.27 17.43 -12.88
CA TYR A 220 4.56 18.21 -11.86
C TYR A 220 3.13 18.60 -12.24
N SER A 221 2.78 18.66 -13.53
CA SER A 221 1.48 19.14 -13.99
C SER A 221 0.50 18.00 -14.32
N LEU A 222 0.91 17.03 -15.13
CA LEU A 222 0.00 16.02 -15.67
C LEU A 222 -0.55 15.06 -14.59
N PRO A 223 0.24 14.52 -13.66
CA PRO A 223 -0.30 13.72 -12.56
C PRO A 223 -1.26 14.51 -11.66
N VAL A 224 -0.97 15.80 -11.41
CA VAL A 224 -1.83 16.67 -10.61
C VAL A 224 -3.18 16.86 -11.29
N PHE A 225 -3.18 17.14 -12.60
CA PHE A 225 -4.40 17.26 -13.39
C PHE A 225 -5.22 15.96 -13.38
N LEU A 226 -4.59 14.82 -13.69
CA LEU A 226 -5.25 13.52 -13.69
C LEU A 226 -5.82 13.15 -12.30
N PHE A 227 -5.05 13.41 -11.25
CA PHE A 227 -5.51 13.15 -9.90
C PHE A 227 -6.69 14.07 -9.50
N GLY A 228 -6.72 15.30 -9.99
CA GLY A 228 -7.85 16.19 -9.84
C GLY A 228 -9.12 15.65 -10.48
N LEU A 229 -9.03 15.01 -11.65
CA LEU A 229 -10.17 14.37 -12.30
C LEU A 229 -10.75 13.21 -11.47
N ASP A 230 -9.90 12.45 -10.77
CA ASP A 230 -10.34 11.37 -9.88
C ASP A 230 -11.29 11.86 -8.77
N LYS A 231 -11.08 13.09 -8.27
CA LYS A 231 -11.93 13.71 -7.25
C LYS A 231 -13.36 13.99 -7.75
N TYR A 232 -13.52 14.33 -9.01
CA TYR A 232 -14.85 14.65 -9.58
C TYR A 232 -15.72 13.40 -9.79
N LYS A 233 -15.21 12.20 -9.45
CA LYS A 233 -15.96 10.94 -9.56
C LYS A 233 -16.69 10.83 -10.89
N LEU A 234 -15.99 11.08 -11.98
CA LEU A 234 -16.54 10.93 -13.33
C LEU A 234 -17.02 9.50 -13.61
N ASP A 235 -16.66 8.57 -12.71
CA ASP A 235 -16.88 7.14 -12.75
C ASP A 235 -18.03 6.65 -11.83
N LYS A 236 -18.98 7.52 -11.44
CA LYS A 236 -20.07 7.17 -10.49
C LYS A 236 -20.93 5.94 -10.89
N HIS A 237 -20.87 5.50 -12.13
CA HIS A 237 -21.68 4.39 -12.65
C HIS A 237 -20.89 3.42 -13.53
N ASP A 238 -19.56 3.41 -13.45
CA ASP A 238 -18.71 2.80 -14.44
C ASP A 238 -18.05 1.52 -13.93
N PRO A 239 -18.01 0.44 -14.75
CA PRO A 239 -17.05 -0.65 -14.61
C PRO A 239 -15.60 -0.18 -14.45
N LEU A 240 -15.27 1.07 -14.79
CA LEU A 240 -13.99 1.73 -14.55
C LEU A 240 -13.62 1.87 -13.05
N THR A 241 -14.58 1.72 -12.13
CA THR A 241 -14.29 1.62 -10.68
C THR A 241 -13.46 0.37 -10.32
N GLU A 242 -13.38 -0.60 -11.23
CA GLU A 242 -12.47 -1.75 -11.11
C GLU A 242 -11.03 -1.42 -11.52
N SER A 243 -10.81 -0.31 -12.24
CA SER A 243 -9.48 0.20 -12.57
C SER A 243 -8.95 1.08 -11.45
N THR A 244 -8.31 0.47 -10.48
CA THR A 244 -7.75 1.12 -9.29
C THR A 244 -6.28 0.81 -9.13
N ILE A 245 -5.56 1.61 -8.35
CA ILE A 245 -4.17 1.28 -7.96
C ILE A 245 -4.07 0.09 -7.01
N GLY A 246 -5.18 -0.32 -6.39
CA GLY A 246 -5.24 -1.42 -5.44
C GLY A 246 -6.48 -1.38 -4.57
N TYR A 247 -6.54 -2.27 -3.60
CA TYR A 247 -7.69 -2.40 -2.71
C TYR A 247 -7.31 -2.21 -1.24
N LEU A 248 -8.29 -1.70 -0.48
CA LEU A 248 -8.37 -1.69 0.96
C LEU A 248 -9.41 -2.75 1.34
N VAL A 249 -8.98 -3.76 2.05
CA VAL A 249 -9.82 -4.91 2.41
C VAL A 249 -9.97 -4.97 3.92
N LYS A 250 -11.19 -5.18 4.36
CA LYS A 250 -11.53 -5.46 5.75
C LYS A 250 -12.45 -6.67 5.78
N ALA A 251 -12.19 -7.59 6.70
CA ALA A 251 -13.02 -8.76 6.94
C ALA A 251 -13.02 -9.11 8.43
N LYS A 252 -13.97 -9.93 8.86
CA LYS A 252 -14.09 -10.43 10.23
C LYS A 252 -14.10 -11.95 10.17
N LYS A 253 -13.35 -12.60 11.06
CA LYS A 253 -13.40 -14.06 11.22
C LYS A 253 -14.76 -14.45 11.81
N SER A 254 -15.46 -15.36 11.14
CA SER A 254 -16.75 -15.92 11.60
C SER A 254 -16.59 -16.81 12.83
#